data_e2d36f6464064a482208118a396e06a6
#
_entry.id   e2d36f6464064a482208118a396e06a6
#
_cell.length_a   1.000
_cell.length_b   1.000
_cell.length_c   1.000
_cell.angle_alpha   90.00
_cell.angle_beta   90.00
_cell.angle_gamma   90.00
#
_symmetry.space_group_name_H-M   'P 1'
#
loop_
_entity.id
_entity.type
_entity.pdbx_description
1 polymer ?
#
loop_
_entity_poly.entity_id
_entity_poly.type
_entity_poly.pdbx_seq_one_letter_code
_entity_poly.pdbx_strand_id
1 'polypeptide(L)'
;MAQLHRPVLSAVFLVAGLPMLAGCSSMSGSFSNPFASSTSPPPVASAAAAVAPSLRAEDVVGRWGLASYHRDQDRTRTEAAAKSQCAQAYVIERSASGGVMMLGHDNPQVQDMTLKGSVEGKTYIGPGPDPAAADDREVVSFDGRVMILKWIDPEVAGRYGNMVLVRCGAEGTTPARTARTKRKSAAVAPPPQSQ
;
A
#
# COMPACT_ATOMS: atom_id res chain seq x y z
N MET A 1 -19.34 27.00 -35.81
CA MET A 1 -19.53 28.42 -35.54
C MET A 1 -20.41 28.53 -34.31
N ALA A 2 -19.94 29.07 -33.25
CA ALA A 2 -20.51 29.77 -32.11
C ALA A 2 -19.70 29.43 -30.84
N GLN A 3 -18.74 30.28 -30.58
CA GLN A 3 -17.95 30.38 -29.32
C GLN A 3 -18.87 31.03 -28.28
N LEU A 4 -19.21 30.33 -27.20
CA LEU A 4 -19.82 30.96 -26.02
C LEU A 4 -18.74 31.19 -24.96
N HIS A 5 -18.28 32.42 -24.89
CA HIS A 5 -17.46 32.97 -23.82
C HIS A 5 -18.32 33.13 -22.56
N ARG A 6 -17.92 32.52 -21.45
CA ARG A 6 -18.48 32.82 -20.14
C ARG A 6 -17.46 33.63 -19.33
N PRO A 7 -17.88 34.77 -18.76
CA PRO A 7 -16.99 35.61 -17.97
C PRO A 7 -16.74 35.06 -16.57
N VAL A 8 -15.45 35.17 -16.17
CA VAL A 8 -14.94 34.93 -14.85
C VAL A 8 -15.39 36.08 -13.93
N LEU A 9 -16.16 35.77 -12.90
CA LEU A 9 -16.41 36.69 -11.78
C LEU A 9 -15.41 36.40 -10.66
N SER A 10 -14.43 37.27 -10.55
CA SER A 10 -13.54 37.36 -9.38
C SER A 10 -14.28 37.99 -8.22
N ALA A 11 -14.52 37.29 -7.16
CA ALA A 11 -14.92 37.85 -5.87
C ALA A 11 -13.71 37.91 -4.92
N VAL A 12 -13.21 39.11 -4.76
CA VAL A 12 -12.23 39.50 -3.75
C VAL A 12 -12.94 39.65 -2.42
N PHE A 13 -12.70 38.82 -1.44
CA PHE A 13 -13.07 39.05 -0.04
C PHE A 13 -11.84 39.43 0.74
N LEU A 14 -11.81 40.70 1.08
CA LEU A 14 -10.88 41.35 1.98
C LEU A 14 -11.54 41.32 3.36
N VAL A 15 -11.00 40.54 4.31
CA VAL A 15 -11.37 40.67 5.73
C VAL A 15 -10.12 40.98 6.52
N ALA A 16 -10.07 42.22 6.94
CA ALA A 16 -9.12 42.77 7.89
C ALA A 16 -9.62 42.48 9.32
N GLY A 17 -8.69 42.23 10.22
CA GLY A 17 -8.94 42.69 11.57
C GLY A 17 -8.67 41.77 12.75
N LEU A 18 -7.72 42.11 13.43
CA LEU A 18 -7.40 42.45 14.82
C LEU A 18 -6.55 41.44 15.62
N PRO A 19 -5.51 41.95 16.26
CA PRO A 19 -4.73 41.25 17.27
C PRO A 19 -5.28 41.57 18.66
N MET A 20 -5.34 40.59 19.58
CA MET A 20 -5.42 40.87 21.03
C MET A 20 -4.50 39.91 21.77
N LEU A 21 -3.43 40.50 22.29
CA LEU A 21 -3.06 40.79 23.69
C LEU A 21 -2.74 39.53 24.54
N ALA A 22 -1.48 39.33 24.70
CA ALA A 22 -0.65 39.30 25.88
C ALA A 22 -1.38 39.05 27.21
N GLY A 23 -1.02 37.96 27.87
CA GLY A 23 -1.28 37.65 29.25
C GLY A 23 -0.09 36.91 29.85
N CYS A 24 0.98 37.63 30.20
CA CYS A 24 2.01 37.15 31.10
C CYS A 24 1.46 37.18 32.52
N SER A 25 1.48 36.05 33.20
CA SER A 25 1.43 36.02 34.66
C SER A 25 2.48 35.04 35.16
N SER A 26 3.65 35.58 35.37
CA SER A 26 4.70 34.97 36.18
C SER A 26 4.29 35.04 37.65
N MET A 27 4.03 33.92 38.26
CA MET A 27 4.02 33.78 39.71
C MET A 27 5.15 32.82 40.08
N SER A 28 6.32 33.41 40.36
CA SER A 28 7.40 32.73 41.05
C SER A 28 7.02 32.56 42.53
N GLY A 29 6.65 31.34 42.86
CA GLY A 29 6.51 30.89 44.23
C GLY A 29 7.57 29.84 44.53
N SER A 30 8.73 30.26 45.01
CA SER A 30 9.73 29.36 45.55
C SER A 30 9.24 28.80 46.90
N PHE A 31 8.78 27.57 46.88
CA PHE A 31 8.67 26.77 48.12
C PHE A 31 9.72 25.66 48.02
N SER A 32 10.82 25.86 48.72
CA SER A 32 11.83 24.85 48.97
C SER A 32 11.24 23.75 49.86
N ASN A 33 10.94 22.61 49.26
CA ASN A 33 10.52 21.41 50.00
C ASN A 33 11.72 20.44 50.06
N PRO A 34 12.34 20.24 51.25
CA PRO A 34 13.50 19.37 51.38
C PRO A 34 13.09 17.94 51.71
N PHE A 35 12.19 17.35 50.93
CA PHE A 35 11.92 15.91 51.03
C PHE A 35 12.08 15.24 49.69
N ALA A 36 13.05 14.36 49.68
CA ALA A 36 13.42 13.38 48.68
C ALA A 36 12.41 13.18 47.55
N SER A 37 12.71 13.75 46.38
CA SER A 37 12.10 13.35 45.11
C SER A 37 12.56 11.97 44.75
N SER A 38 11.77 10.96 45.07
CA SER A 38 11.82 9.69 44.35
C SER A 38 11.29 10.03 42.96
N THR A 39 12.19 10.37 42.05
CA THR A 39 11.87 10.50 40.62
C THR A 39 11.61 9.09 40.09
N SER A 40 10.36 8.65 40.22
CA SER A 40 9.93 7.50 39.40
C SER A 40 10.10 7.91 37.96
N PRO A 41 10.83 7.12 37.13
CA PRO A 41 10.89 7.40 35.72
C PRO A 41 9.45 7.38 35.16
N PRO A 42 9.11 8.28 34.22
CA PRO A 42 7.79 8.27 33.63
C PRO A 42 7.53 6.88 33.07
N PRO A 43 6.29 6.35 33.19
CA PRO A 43 5.96 5.08 32.59
C PRO A 43 6.29 5.17 31.10
N VAL A 44 7.27 4.41 30.66
CA VAL A 44 7.53 4.20 29.23
C VAL A 44 6.22 3.64 28.67
N ALA A 45 5.49 4.47 27.91
CA ALA A 45 4.34 4.00 27.19
C ALA A 45 4.82 2.81 26.35
N SER A 46 4.36 1.61 26.74
CA SER A 46 4.65 0.39 25.98
C SER A 46 4.06 0.62 24.60
N ALA A 47 4.90 0.92 23.64
CA ALA A 47 4.46 1.00 22.25
C ALA A 47 3.79 -0.34 21.95
N ALA A 48 2.49 -0.32 21.68
CA ALA A 48 1.76 -1.51 21.31
C ALA A 48 2.54 -2.18 20.15
N ALA A 49 2.94 -3.43 20.34
CA ALA A 49 3.73 -4.14 19.35
C ALA A 49 2.93 -4.14 18.03
N ALA A 50 3.52 -3.57 16.98
CA ALA A 50 2.89 -3.54 15.66
C ALA A 50 2.65 -4.98 15.20
N VAL A 51 1.41 -5.28 14.81
CA VAL A 51 1.06 -6.59 14.27
C VAL A 51 1.67 -6.71 12.87
N ALA A 52 2.40 -7.79 12.62
CA ALA A 52 3.00 -8.02 11.31
C ALA A 52 1.91 -8.25 10.25
N PRO A 53 2.03 -7.65 9.06
CA PRO A 53 1.12 -7.93 7.95
C PRO A 53 1.28 -9.36 7.45
N SER A 54 0.22 -9.93 6.88
CA SER A 54 0.26 -11.26 6.26
C SER A 54 1.00 -11.29 4.92
N LEU A 55 1.21 -10.12 4.31
CA LEU A 55 1.93 -9.93 3.05
C LEU A 55 3.20 -9.11 3.30
N ARG A 56 4.24 -9.43 2.54
CA ARG A 56 5.50 -8.71 2.54
C ARG A 56 5.60 -7.82 1.29
N ALA A 57 6.47 -6.81 1.33
CA ALA A 57 6.69 -5.92 0.19
C ALA A 57 7.05 -6.68 -1.09
N GLU A 58 7.89 -7.72 -1.00
CA GLU A 58 8.27 -8.57 -2.13
C GLU A 58 7.11 -9.32 -2.78
N ASP A 59 6.04 -9.60 -2.04
CA ASP A 59 4.87 -10.28 -2.58
C ASP A 59 4.05 -9.36 -3.51
N VAL A 60 4.09 -8.04 -3.26
CA VAL A 60 3.30 -7.05 -4.02
C VAL A 60 4.11 -6.27 -5.05
N VAL A 61 5.43 -6.22 -4.92
CA VAL A 61 6.33 -5.58 -5.91
C VAL A 61 6.16 -6.23 -7.28
N GLY A 62 6.11 -5.40 -8.32
CA GLY A 62 6.03 -5.87 -9.70
C GLY A 62 5.21 -4.98 -10.61
N ARG A 63 4.89 -5.53 -11.78
CA ARG A 63 4.07 -4.87 -12.81
C ARG A 63 2.66 -5.47 -12.78
N TRP A 64 1.67 -4.59 -12.77
CA TRP A 64 0.27 -4.96 -12.61
C TRP A 64 -0.61 -4.28 -13.66
N GLY A 65 -1.50 -5.03 -14.26
CA GLY A 65 -2.64 -4.43 -14.94
C GLY A 65 -3.66 -3.99 -13.90
N LEU A 66 -4.19 -2.77 -14.02
CA LEU A 66 -5.08 -2.16 -13.04
C LEU A 66 -6.44 -1.84 -13.64
N ALA A 67 -7.51 -2.21 -12.95
CA ALA A 67 -8.88 -1.78 -13.18
C ALA A 67 -9.62 -1.68 -11.85
N SER A 68 -10.88 -1.21 -11.84
CA SER A 68 -11.66 -1.12 -10.61
C SER A 68 -13.15 -1.47 -10.84
N TYR A 69 -13.83 -1.87 -9.76
CA TYR A 69 -15.27 -2.15 -9.76
C TYR A 69 -15.95 -1.60 -8.51
N HIS A 70 -17.23 -1.28 -8.62
CA HIS A 70 -18.07 -0.85 -7.48
C HIS A 70 -18.99 -1.95 -6.99
N ARG A 71 -19.29 -2.96 -7.81
CA ARG A 71 -20.21 -4.07 -7.48
C ARG A 71 -19.49 -5.39 -7.65
N ASP A 72 -19.59 -6.27 -6.65
CA ASP A 72 -18.87 -7.55 -6.61
C ASP A 72 -19.16 -8.44 -7.81
N GLN A 73 -20.37 -8.36 -8.38
CA GLN A 73 -20.72 -9.08 -9.61
C GLN A 73 -19.86 -8.71 -10.83
N ASP A 74 -19.25 -7.52 -10.80
CA ASP A 74 -18.39 -7.03 -11.90
C ASP A 74 -16.94 -7.50 -11.77
N ARG A 75 -16.56 -8.15 -10.66
CA ARG A 75 -15.19 -8.56 -10.34
C ARG A 75 -14.53 -9.34 -11.47
N THR A 76 -15.14 -10.43 -11.93
CA THR A 76 -14.55 -11.29 -12.97
C THR A 76 -14.28 -10.54 -14.27
N ARG A 77 -15.22 -9.70 -14.68
CA ARG A 77 -15.06 -8.84 -15.87
C ARG A 77 -13.94 -7.82 -15.68
N THR A 78 -13.83 -7.28 -14.48
CA THR A 78 -12.80 -6.30 -14.13
C THR A 78 -11.41 -6.93 -14.08
N GLU A 79 -11.27 -8.17 -13.63
CA GLU A 79 -10.01 -8.91 -13.70
C GLU A 79 -9.53 -9.07 -15.15
N ALA A 80 -10.42 -9.40 -16.07
CA ALA A 80 -10.10 -9.49 -17.49
C ALA A 80 -9.70 -8.11 -18.07
N ALA A 81 -10.39 -7.04 -17.67
CA ALA A 81 -10.04 -5.67 -18.05
C ALA A 81 -8.67 -5.26 -17.49
N ALA A 82 -8.39 -5.54 -16.22
CA ALA A 82 -7.09 -5.28 -15.61
C ALA A 82 -5.97 -5.99 -16.36
N LYS A 83 -6.16 -7.27 -16.72
CA LYS A 83 -5.17 -8.03 -17.50
C LYS A 83 -4.83 -7.36 -18.84
N SER A 84 -5.80 -6.76 -19.51
CA SER A 84 -5.58 -6.06 -20.78
C SER A 84 -4.74 -4.78 -20.64
N GLN A 85 -4.63 -4.22 -19.41
CA GLN A 85 -3.84 -3.01 -19.12
C GLN A 85 -2.34 -3.27 -18.96
N CYS A 86 -1.87 -4.49 -19.11
CA CYS A 86 -0.45 -4.83 -18.94
C CYS A 86 0.50 -4.13 -19.93
N ALA A 87 0.00 -3.62 -21.04
CA ALA A 87 0.77 -2.78 -21.96
C ALA A 87 1.17 -1.44 -21.31
N GLN A 88 0.32 -0.93 -20.40
CA GLN A 88 0.54 0.28 -19.61
C GLN A 88 0.50 -0.08 -18.10
N ALA A 89 1.37 -0.99 -17.70
CA ALA A 89 1.34 -1.57 -16.37
C ALA A 89 1.51 -0.52 -15.26
N TYR A 90 0.69 -0.64 -14.22
CA TYR A 90 0.90 -0.01 -12.95
C TYR A 90 2.10 -0.68 -12.25
N VAL A 91 3.11 0.10 -11.89
CA VAL A 91 4.34 -0.44 -11.31
C VAL A 91 4.34 -0.19 -9.81
N ILE A 92 4.57 -1.24 -9.06
CA ILE A 92 4.82 -1.18 -7.62
C ILE A 92 6.29 -1.52 -7.42
N GLU A 93 7.05 -0.59 -6.87
CA GLU A 93 8.46 -0.75 -6.59
C GLU A 93 8.70 -0.93 -5.09
N ARG A 94 9.85 -1.49 -4.74
CA ARG A 94 10.26 -1.58 -3.34
C ARG A 94 10.70 -0.22 -2.83
N SER A 95 10.24 0.16 -1.64
CA SER A 95 10.73 1.35 -0.96
C SER A 95 12.02 1.06 -0.19
N ALA A 96 12.85 2.10 -0.03
CA ALA A 96 14.02 2.07 0.84
C ALA A 96 13.67 1.90 2.33
N SER A 97 12.44 2.28 2.72
CA SER A 97 11.91 2.10 4.08
C SER A 97 11.53 0.64 4.39
N GLY A 98 11.53 -0.25 3.38
CA GLY A 98 11.08 -1.64 3.50
C GLY A 98 9.62 -1.85 3.07
N GLY A 99 8.89 -0.78 2.77
CA GLY A 99 7.56 -0.79 2.19
C GLY A 99 7.55 -0.87 0.67
N VAL A 100 6.59 -0.22 0.03
CA VAL A 100 6.42 -0.16 -1.41
C VAL A 100 6.14 1.27 -1.89
N MET A 101 6.56 1.56 -3.12
CA MET A 101 6.28 2.82 -3.80
C MET A 101 5.02 2.66 -4.65
N MET A 102 3.97 3.40 -4.33
CA MET A 102 2.68 3.36 -5.02
C MET A 102 2.10 4.77 -5.17
N LEU A 103 1.16 4.93 -6.10
CA LEU A 103 0.36 6.16 -6.20
C LEU A 103 -0.66 6.20 -5.06
N GLY A 104 -0.83 7.37 -4.42
CA GLY A 104 -1.96 7.68 -3.56
C GLY A 104 -3.26 7.82 -4.37
N HIS A 105 -4.37 8.12 -3.69
CA HIS A 105 -5.54 8.69 -4.36
C HIS A 105 -5.29 10.20 -4.56
N ASP A 106 -5.88 10.76 -5.60
CA ASP A 106 -5.82 12.21 -5.90
C ASP A 106 -4.39 12.83 -5.95
N ASN A 107 -3.35 12.00 -5.98
CA ASN A 107 -1.97 12.44 -6.08
C ASN A 107 -1.23 11.70 -7.20
N PRO A 108 -0.73 12.40 -8.23
CA PRO A 108 0.03 11.81 -9.32
C PRO A 108 1.46 11.38 -8.92
N GLN A 109 1.88 11.73 -7.70
CA GLN A 109 3.20 11.39 -7.20
C GLN A 109 3.20 10.00 -6.55
N VAL A 110 4.26 9.24 -6.83
CA VAL A 110 4.52 7.97 -6.14
C VAL A 110 4.89 8.27 -4.70
N GLN A 111 4.31 7.55 -3.76
CA GLN A 111 4.49 7.72 -2.33
C GLN A 111 5.02 6.44 -1.70
N ASP A 112 5.76 6.59 -0.61
CA ASP A 112 6.19 5.47 0.22
C ASP A 112 4.99 4.97 1.04
N MET A 113 4.63 3.70 0.83
CA MET A 113 3.52 3.03 1.49
C MET A 113 4.03 1.88 2.34
N THR A 114 3.54 1.80 3.55
CA THR A 114 3.87 0.74 4.50
C THR A 114 2.82 -0.37 4.44
N LEU A 115 3.26 -1.64 4.50
CA LEU A 115 2.37 -2.77 4.73
C LEU A 115 2.16 -2.91 6.23
N LYS A 116 0.91 -2.95 6.67
CA LYS A 116 0.50 -2.91 8.08
C LYS A 116 -0.46 -4.05 8.39
N GLY A 117 -0.25 -4.73 9.51
CA GLY A 117 -1.18 -5.75 10.01
C GLY A 117 -2.09 -5.17 11.10
N SER A 118 -3.32 -5.66 11.19
CA SER A 118 -4.21 -5.37 12.31
C SER A 118 -4.41 -6.58 13.21
N VAL A 119 -4.94 -6.34 14.40
CA VAL A 119 -5.25 -7.39 15.39
C VAL A 119 -6.31 -8.38 14.88
N GLU A 120 -7.12 -7.97 13.91
CA GLU A 120 -8.11 -8.81 13.25
C GLU A 120 -7.50 -9.66 12.10
N GLY A 121 -6.17 -9.61 11.92
CA GLY A 121 -5.47 -10.36 10.88
C GLY A 121 -5.60 -9.78 9.48
N LYS A 122 -6.08 -8.53 9.34
CA LYS A 122 -6.15 -7.84 8.06
C LYS A 122 -4.82 -7.20 7.71
N THR A 123 -4.57 -7.03 6.42
CA THR A 123 -3.40 -6.32 5.90
C THR A 123 -3.84 -5.05 5.19
N TYR A 124 -3.12 -3.97 5.45
CA TYR A 124 -3.34 -2.66 4.84
C TYR A 124 -2.08 -2.17 4.14
N ILE A 125 -2.27 -1.35 3.12
CA ILE A 125 -1.19 -0.65 2.41
C ILE A 125 -1.53 0.83 2.39
N GLY A 126 -0.67 1.65 2.97
CA GLY A 126 -0.87 3.10 3.00
C GLY A 126 0.26 3.86 3.67
N PRO A 127 0.20 5.20 3.68
CA PRO A 127 1.19 6.03 4.33
C PRO A 127 1.09 5.88 5.86
N GLY A 128 2.21 6.19 6.55
CA GLY A 128 2.25 6.15 8.01
C GLY A 128 2.18 4.75 8.62
N PRO A 129 2.26 4.66 9.97
CA PRO A 129 2.39 3.39 10.68
C PRO A 129 1.05 2.74 11.07
N ASP A 130 -0.02 3.52 11.23
CA ASP A 130 -1.28 3.04 11.81
C ASP A 130 -2.11 2.28 10.78
N PRO A 131 -2.56 1.04 11.07
CA PRO A 131 -3.43 0.29 10.18
C PRO A 131 -4.85 0.86 10.15
N ALA A 132 -5.53 0.70 9.01
CA ALA A 132 -6.89 1.19 8.75
C ALA A 132 -7.04 2.72 8.84
N ALA A 133 -5.98 3.48 8.59
CA ALA A 133 -6.06 4.93 8.40
C ALA A 133 -6.88 5.26 7.14
N ALA A 134 -7.43 6.48 7.06
CA ALA A 134 -8.29 6.89 5.94
C ALA A 134 -7.62 6.72 4.55
N ASP A 135 -6.32 7.01 4.47
CA ASP A 135 -5.53 6.88 3.24
C ASP A 135 -5.08 5.46 2.91
N ASP A 136 -5.45 4.49 3.74
CA ASP A 136 -5.10 3.10 3.55
C ASP A 136 -6.01 2.38 2.55
N ARG A 137 -5.47 1.28 2.05
CA ARG A 137 -6.20 0.27 1.29
C ARG A 137 -6.10 -1.06 2.01
N GLU A 138 -7.23 -1.67 2.33
CA GLU A 138 -7.29 -3.04 2.83
C GLU A 138 -6.96 -3.99 1.67
N VAL A 139 -6.09 -4.95 1.91
CA VAL A 139 -5.88 -6.08 0.99
C VAL A 139 -6.99 -7.09 1.24
N VAL A 140 -8.03 -7.03 0.43
CA VAL A 140 -9.21 -7.90 0.55
C VAL A 140 -8.88 -9.34 0.15
N SER A 141 -8.06 -9.50 -0.89
CA SER A 141 -7.57 -10.81 -1.31
C SER A 141 -6.27 -10.69 -2.10
N PHE A 142 -5.44 -11.74 -1.99
CA PHE A 142 -4.21 -11.89 -2.75
C PHE A 142 -3.90 -13.37 -2.95
N ASP A 143 -3.66 -13.79 -4.20
CA ASP A 143 -3.30 -15.16 -4.58
C ASP A 143 -1.95 -15.26 -5.29
N GLY A 144 -1.14 -14.19 -5.26
CA GLY A 144 0.12 -14.06 -5.99
C GLY A 144 -0.05 -13.55 -7.43
N ARG A 145 -1.22 -13.72 -8.03
CA ARG A 145 -1.56 -13.30 -9.38
C ARG A 145 -2.54 -12.13 -9.43
N VAL A 146 -3.54 -12.17 -8.58
CA VAL A 146 -4.58 -11.15 -8.46
C VAL A 146 -4.55 -10.59 -7.06
N MET A 147 -4.56 -9.27 -6.96
CA MET A 147 -4.67 -8.54 -5.71
C MET A 147 -5.89 -7.62 -5.78
N ILE A 148 -6.72 -7.65 -4.74
CA ILE A 148 -7.87 -6.76 -4.61
C ILE A 148 -7.65 -5.85 -3.42
N LEU A 149 -7.70 -4.54 -3.67
CA LEU A 149 -7.54 -3.51 -2.68
C LEU A 149 -8.86 -2.71 -2.55
N LYS A 150 -9.23 -2.43 -1.31
CA LYS A 150 -10.40 -1.62 -0.97
C LYS A 150 -9.94 -0.40 -0.17
N TRP A 151 -10.38 0.78 -0.57
CA TRP A 151 -10.13 2.00 0.18
C TRP A 151 -10.85 2.00 1.53
N ILE A 152 -10.18 2.52 2.56
CA ILE A 152 -10.76 2.64 3.90
C ILE A 152 -11.70 3.84 3.95
N ASP A 153 -11.31 4.98 3.39
CA ASP A 153 -12.17 6.14 3.27
C ASP A 153 -13.38 5.83 2.36
N PRO A 154 -14.63 5.99 2.87
CA PRO A 154 -15.82 5.65 2.12
C PRO A 154 -16.09 6.57 0.93
N GLU A 155 -15.64 7.84 0.97
CA GLU A 155 -15.77 8.76 -0.17
C GLU A 155 -14.82 8.35 -1.29
N VAL A 156 -13.57 8.03 -0.95
CA VAL A 156 -12.56 7.53 -1.90
C VAL A 156 -13.02 6.20 -2.49
N ALA A 157 -13.54 5.28 -1.65
CA ALA A 157 -14.10 4.00 -2.09
C ALA A 157 -15.31 4.20 -3.03
N GLY A 158 -16.18 5.17 -2.74
CA GLY A 158 -17.31 5.53 -3.58
C GLY A 158 -16.89 6.10 -4.94
N ARG A 159 -15.78 6.83 -4.99
CA ARG A 159 -15.23 7.45 -6.20
C ARG A 159 -14.48 6.46 -7.08
N TYR A 160 -13.60 5.67 -6.50
CA TYR A 160 -12.66 4.81 -7.25
C TYR A 160 -13.03 3.33 -7.27
N GLY A 161 -13.92 2.87 -6.38
CA GLY A 161 -14.28 1.46 -6.25
C GLY A 161 -13.15 0.59 -5.67
N ASN A 162 -13.36 -0.72 -5.73
CA ASN A 162 -12.34 -1.70 -5.36
C ASN A 162 -11.34 -1.86 -6.52
N MET A 163 -10.07 -1.74 -6.21
CA MET A 163 -8.99 -1.89 -7.19
C MET A 163 -8.70 -3.37 -7.42
N VAL A 164 -8.58 -3.77 -8.68
CA VAL A 164 -8.15 -5.10 -9.10
C VAL A 164 -6.82 -4.98 -9.81
N LEU A 165 -5.80 -5.60 -9.25
CA LEU A 165 -4.47 -5.67 -9.84
C LEU A 165 -4.21 -7.10 -10.30
N VAL A 166 -3.91 -7.27 -11.59
CA VAL A 166 -3.54 -8.56 -12.19
C VAL A 166 -2.07 -8.50 -12.57
N ARG A 167 -1.28 -9.45 -12.08
CA ARG A 167 0.17 -9.48 -12.33
C ARG A 167 0.46 -9.65 -13.81
N CYS A 168 1.26 -8.76 -14.37
CA CYS A 168 1.70 -8.79 -15.75
C CYS A 168 2.87 -9.76 -15.94
N GLY A 169 2.87 -10.53 -17.04
CA GLY A 169 3.95 -11.49 -17.34
C GLY A 169 3.83 -12.84 -16.63
N ALA A 170 2.75 -13.08 -15.86
CA ALA A 170 2.51 -14.36 -15.18
C ALA A 170 1.95 -15.46 -16.10
N GLU A 171 1.87 -15.22 -17.40
CA GLU A 171 1.52 -16.30 -18.34
C GLU A 171 2.77 -17.14 -18.61
N GLY A 172 2.92 -18.22 -17.83
CA GLY A 172 3.95 -19.24 -18.08
C GLY A 172 4.94 -19.51 -16.96
N THR A 173 4.90 -18.81 -15.85
CA THR A 173 5.66 -19.25 -14.68
C THR A 173 4.79 -20.17 -13.82
N THR A 174 4.41 -21.33 -14.37
CA THR A 174 4.28 -22.52 -13.55
C THR A 174 5.59 -22.63 -12.78
N PRO A 175 5.59 -22.72 -11.42
CA PRO A 175 6.84 -23.00 -10.72
C PRO A 175 7.45 -24.20 -11.42
N ALA A 176 8.67 -24.04 -11.89
CA ALA A 176 9.38 -25.11 -12.58
C ALA A 176 9.42 -26.27 -11.58
N ARG A 177 8.45 -27.16 -11.71
CA ARG A 177 8.47 -28.48 -11.14
C ARG A 177 9.80 -29.03 -11.64
N THR A 178 10.79 -29.05 -10.76
CA THR A 178 12.13 -29.56 -10.98
C THR A 178 12.00 -30.75 -11.88
N ALA A 179 12.27 -30.57 -13.18
CA ALA A 179 12.32 -31.66 -14.13
C ALA A 179 13.49 -32.51 -13.65
N ARG A 180 13.14 -33.52 -12.86
CA ARG A 180 14.05 -34.61 -12.50
C ARG A 180 14.50 -35.19 -13.81
N THR A 181 15.65 -34.74 -14.30
CA THR A 181 16.33 -35.23 -15.47
C THR A 181 16.55 -36.72 -15.22
N LYS A 182 15.67 -37.52 -15.83
CA LYS A 182 15.82 -38.95 -15.90
C LYS A 182 17.05 -39.17 -16.78
N ARG A 183 18.22 -39.27 -16.17
CA ARG A 183 19.44 -39.72 -16.82
C ARG A 183 19.10 -41.06 -17.46
N LYS A 184 18.93 -41.03 -18.75
CA LYS A 184 18.88 -42.21 -19.60
C LYS A 184 20.29 -42.81 -19.56
N SER A 185 20.46 -43.88 -18.75
CA SER A 185 21.67 -44.66 -18.74
C SER A 185 21.91 -45.14 -20.17
N ALA A 186 22.94 -44.59 -20.82
CA ALA A 186 23.47 -45.11 -22.02
C ALA A 186 24.02 -46.51 -21.75
N ALA A 187 23.40 -47.52 -22.32
CA ALA A 187 23.91 -48.87 -22.33
C ALA A 187 25.29 -48.85 -22.97
N VAL A 188 26.29 -49.23 -22.18
CA VAL A 188 27.64 -49.54 -22.68
C VAL A 188 27.52 -50.79 -23.57
N ALA A 189 27.84 -50.65 -24.84
CA ALA A 189 27.98 -51.77 -25.74
C ALA A 189 29.23 -52.60 -25.37
N PRO A 190 29.15 -53.94 -25.41
CA PRO A 190 30.31 -54.79 -25.14
C PRO A 190 31.32 -54.72 -26.30
N PRO A 191 32.63 -54.93 -26.03
CA PRO A 191 33.67 -54.90 -27.06
C PRO A 191 33.59 -56.08 -28.03
N PRO A 192 34.04 -55.94 -29.25
CA PRO A 192 34.05 -57.04 -30.21
C PRO A 192 35.10 -58.09 -29.83
N GLN A 193 34.66 -59.35 -29.85
CA GLN A 193 35.56 -60.50 -29.66
C GLN A 193 36.30 -60.79 -30.97
N SER A 194 37.64 -60.79 -30.91
CA SER A 194 38.54 -61.20 -31.96
C SER A 194 38.49 -62.72 -32.12
N GLN A 195 38.27 -63.19 -33.30
CA GLN A 195 38.65 -64.55 -33.80
C GLN A 195 39.93 -64.44 -34.60
#